data_4e816164460dd4d957c8984d684476c8
#
_entry.id   4e816164460dd4d957c8984d684476c8
#
_cell.length_a   1.000
_cell.length_b   1.000
_cell.length_c   1.000
_cell.angle_alpha   90.00
_cell.angle_beta   90.00
_cell.angle_gamma   90.00
#
_symmetry.space_group_name_H-M   'P 1'
#
loop_
_entity.id
_entity.type
_entity.pdbx_description
1 polymer ?
#
loop_
_entity_poly.entity_id
_entity_poly.type
_entity_poly.pdbx_seq_one_letter_code
_entity_poly.pdbx_strand_id
1 'polypeptide(L)'
;FGRVGRLIGEMLKAHDQPFIALDTDAGAVAAGRRDGFDVFYGDAGRREMLQHCGVQSTRALIVTMDAPTKVDEVVTTARSMRDDLILIARARDDQHAIRLYGLGVTDAVPETTEASLQLAENTLVDLGVPMGLVLASVHERRDQFRKAFQSAIPIERRNRPSRALRRTLRPARIDPAPE
;
A
#
# COMPACT_ATOMS: atom_id res chain seq x y z
N PHE A 1 -4.57 -8.08 11.33
CA PHE A 1 -5.57 -8.14 10.24
C PHE A 1 -6.86 -7.50 10.73
N GLY A 2 -6.74 -6.20 11.06
CA GLY A 2 -7.82 -5.36 11.56
C GLY A 2 -8.74 -4.87 10.42
N ARG A 3 -9.56 -3.82 10.70
CA ARG A 3 -10.58 -3.31 9.75
C ARG A 3 -10.02 -3.00 8.36
N VAL A 4 -8.91 -2.27 8.27
CA VAL A 4 -8.31 -1.90 6.98
C VAL A 4 -7.77 -3.13 6.24
N GLY A 5 -7.00 -3.98 6.93
CA GLY A 5 -6.44 -5.20 6.33
C GLY A 5 -7.53 -6.16 5.84
N ARG A 6 -8.63 -6.29 6.59
CA ARG A 6 -9.78 -7.12 6.20
C ARG A 6 -10.43 -6.61 4.92
N LEU A 7 -10.74 -5.31 4.83
CA LEU A 7 -11.35 -4.73 3.64
C LEU A 7 -10.46 -4.94 2.40
N ILE A 8 -9.14 -4.71 2.53
CA ILE A 8 -8.21 -4.99 1.44
C ILE A 8 -8.22 -6.47 1.06
N GLY A 9 -8.25 -7.38 2.04
CA GLY A 9 -8.34 -8.81 1.82
C GLY A 9 -9.60 -9.23 1.06
N GLU A 10 -10.76 -8.65 1.42
CA GLU A 10 -12.03 -8.86 0.72
C GLU A 10 -11.95 -8.39 -0.75
N MET A 11 -11.37 -7.22 -0.99
CA MET A 11 -11.16 -6.69 -2.35
C MET A 11 -10.21 -7.56 -3.16
N LEU A 12 -9.09 -8.00 -2.58
CA LEU A 12 -8.15 -8.91 -3.26
C LEU A 12 -8.82 -10.24 -3.62
N LYS A 13 -9.61 -10.82 -2.70
CA LYS A 13 -10.36 -12.05 -2.95
C LYS A 13 -11.41 -11.89 -4.04
N ALA A 14 -12.12 -10.75 -4.08
CA ALA A 14 -13.09 -10.44 -5.12
C ALA A 14 -12.48 -10.32 -6.53
N HIS A 15 -11.17 -10.08 -6.60
CA HIS A 15 -10.39 -9.98 -7.85
C HIS A 15 -9.44 -11.17 -8.07
N ASP A 16 -9.67 -12.30 -7.40
CA ASP A 16 -8.87 -13.53 -7.53
C ASP A 16 -7.35 -13.29 -7.32
N GLN A 17 -7.00 -12.31 -6.47
CA GLN A 17 -5.60 -12.04 -6.12
C GLN A 17 -5.22 -12.81 -4.85
N PRO A 18 -4.34 -13.84 -4.95
CA PRO A 18 -3.92 -14.60 -3.77
C PRO A 18 -3.08 -13.73 -2.83
N PHE A 19 -3.32 -13.84 -1.55
CA PHE A 19 -2.56 -13.16 -0.52
C PHE A 19 -2.50 -13.97 0.77
N ILE A 20 -1.55 -13.64 1.62
CA ILE A 20 -1.50 -14.03 3.02
C ILE A 20 -1.44 -12.79 3.89
N ALA A 21 -1.92 -12.87 5.11
CA ALA A 21 -1.86 -11.77 6.06
C ALA A 21 -1.10 -12.17 7.33
N LEU A 22 -0.46 -11.18 7.97
CA LEU A 22 0.19 -11.32 9.27
C LEU A 22 -0.49 -10.39 10.27
N ASP A 23 -0.65 -10.88 11.49
CA ASP A 23 -1.04 -10.07 12.63
C ASP A 23 -0.37 -10.57 13.92
N THR A 24 -0.12 -9.66 14.85
CA THR A 24 0.39 -9.96 16.19
C THR A 24 -0.74 -10.20 17.21
N ASP A 25 -1.99 -9.92 16.84
CA ASP A 25 -3.18 -10.19 17.66
C ASP A 25 -3.73 -11.59 17.34
N ALA A 26 -3.62 -12.51 18.30
CA ALA A 26 -4.13 -13.88 18.16
C ALA A 26 -5.65 -13.92 17.92
N GLY A 27 -6.41 -12.98 18.48
CA GLY A 27 -7.86 -12.84 18.28
C GLY A 27 -8.17 -12.45 16.83
N ALA A 28 -7.46 -11.46 16.29
CA ALA A 28 -7.58 -11.04 14.88
C ALA A 28 -7.22 -12.19 13.91
N VAL A 29 -6.16 -12.95 14.22
CA VAL A 29 -5.77 -14.14 13.45
C VAL A 29 -6.87 -15.19 13.45
N ALA A 30 -7.40 -15.54 14.65
CA ALA A 30 -8.47 -16.51 14.77
C ALA A 30 -9.76 -16.09 14.05
N ALA A 31 -10.11 -14.81 14.13
CA ALA A 31 -11.27 -14.25 13.44
C ALA A 31 -11.07 -14.30 11.90
N GLY A 32 -9.91 -13.85 11.40
CA GLY A 32 -9.62 -13.89 9.96
C GLY A 32 -9.68 -15.30 9.38
N ARG A 33 -9.12 -16.29 10.09
CA ARG A 33 -9.19 -17.69 9.66
C ARG A 33 -10.60 -18.26 9.61
N ARG A 34 -11.45 -17.92 10.60
CA ARG A 34 -12.87 -18.33 10.59
C ARG A 34 -13.62 -17.78 9.39
N ASP A 35 -13.24 -16.58 8.94
CA ASP A 35 -13.84 -15.92 7.79
C ASP A 35 -13.21 -16.35 6.44
N GLY A 36 -12.34 -17.39 6.48
CA GLY A 36 -11.76 -17.99 5.28
C GLY A 36 -10.61 -17.20 4.67
N PHE A 37 -9.84 -16.48 5.50
CA PHE A 37 -8.61 -15.82 5.08
C PHE A 37 -7.37 -16.55 5.59
N ASP A 38 -6.30 -16.54 4.81
CA ASP A 38 -4.99 -17.08 5.19
C ASP A 38 -4.24 -16.08 6.07
N VAL A 39 -4.58 -16.05 7.37
CA VAL A 39 -3.97 -15.15 8.35
C VAL A 39 -3.06 -15.95 9.28
N PHE A 40 -1.84 -15.44 9.47
CA PHE A 40 -0.82 -16.06 10.32
C PHE A 40 -0.44 -15.12 11.47
N TYR A 41 -0.16 -15.74 12.61
CA TYR A 41 0.38 -15.01 13.75
C TYR A 41 1.86 -14.69 13.51
N GLY A 42 2.25 -13.42 13.60
CA GLY A 42 3.63 -13.02 13.44
C GLY A 42 3.85 -11.52 13.39
N ASP A 43 5.06 -11.11 13.73
CA ASP A 43 5.50 -9.71 13.67
C ASP A 43 6.20 -9.45 12.33
N ALA A 44 5.55 -8.67 11.46
CA ALA A 44 6.08 -8.29 10.15
C ALA A 44 7.31 -7.37 10.21
N GLY A 45 7.64 -6.79 11.38
CA GLY A 45 8.88 -6.06 11.60
C GLY A 45 10.12 -6.97 11.60
N ARG A 46 9.93 -8.27 11.85
CA ARG A 46 11.03 -9.23 11.90
C ARG A 46 11.38 -9.78 10.52
N ARG A 47 12.66 -9.70 10.16
CA ARG A 47 13.20 -10.19 8.88
C ARG A 47 12.86 -11.66 8.62
N GLU A 48 13.04 -12.50 9.63
CA GLU A 48 12.79 -13.95 9.56
C GLU A 48 11.31 -14.24 9.23
N MET A 49 10.39 -13.46 9.79
CA MET A 49 8.96 -13.60 9.53
C MET A 49 8.64 -13.26 8.08
N LEU A 50 9.15 -12.14 7.56
CA LEU A 50 8.95 -11.77 6.15
C LEU A 50 9.59 -12.81 5.19
N GLN A 51 10.72 -13.42 5.57
CA GLN A 51 11.32 -14.50 4.80
C GLN A 51 10.42 -15.73 4.73
N HIS A 52 9.89 -16.17 5.88
CA HIS A 52 8.96 -17.31 5.95
C HIS A 52 7.69 -17.08 5.14
N CYS A 53 7.22 -15.84 5.09
CA CYS A 53 6.06 -15.43 4.27
C CYS A 53 6.39 -15.25 2.78
N GLY A 54 7.60 -15.56 2.35
CA GLY A 54 7.96 -15.56 0.94
C GLY A 54 8.14 -14.14 0.34
N VAL A 55 8.59 -13.16 1.12
CA VAL A 55 8.83 -11.79 0.65
C VAL A 55 9.71 -11.74 -0.60
N GLN A 56 10.58 -12.74 -0.81
CA GLN A 56 11.47 -12.82 -1.97
C GLN A 56 10.73 -13.05 -3.28
N SER A 57 9.57 -13.70 -3.26
CA SER A 57 8.76 -14.04 -4.43
C SER A 57 7.45 -13.26 -4.51
N THR A 58 7.05 -12.58 -3.44
CA THR A 58 5.80 -11.81 -3.42
C THR A 58 5.87 -10.59 -4.35
N ARG A 59 4.73 -10.20 -4.93
CA ARG A 59 4.65 -9.05 -5.84
C ARG A 59 4.56 -7.72 -5.10
N ALA A 60 3.85 -7.71 -3.97
CA ALA A 60 3.62 -6.51 -3.18
C ALA A 60 3.53 -6.84 -1.69
N LEU A 61 3.90 -5.90 -0.84
CA LEU A 61 3.63 -5.90 0.58
C LEU A 61 2.79 -4.67 0.94
N ILE A 62 1.67 -4.90 1.60
CA ILE A 62 0.75 -3.85 2.05
C ILE A 62 0.82 -3.76 3.56
N VAL A 63 1.16 -2.60 4.09
CA VAL A 63 1.32 -2.35 5.52
C VAL A 63 0.13 -1.52 6.01
N THR A 64 -0.74 -2.11 6.83
CA THR A 64 -2.02 -1.53 7.25
C THR A 64 -2.10 -1.18 8.74
N MET A 65 -0.98 -1.31 9.46
CA MET A 65 -0.90 -0.96 10.88
C MET A 65 -1.18 0.53 11.10
N ASP A 66 -1.69 0.87 12.28
CA ASP A 66 -1.98 2.25 12.68
C ASP A 66 -0.82 2.92 13.46
N ALA A 67 0.10 2.14 14.06
CA ALA A 67 1.25 2.65 14.78
C ALA A 67 2.38 3.08 13.83
N PRO A 68 2.68 4.40 13.67
CA PRO A 68 3.63 4.87 12.67
C PRO A 68 5.03 4.26 12.80
N THR A 69 5.52 4.09 14.04
CA THR A 69 6.84 3.49 14.29
C THR A 69 6.92 2.03 13.82
N LYS A 70 5.83 1.27 13.96
CA LYS A 70 5.76 -0.11 13.48
C LYS A 70 5.67 -0.18 11.95
N VAL A 71 4.96 0.74 11.33
CA VAL A 71 4.93 0.87 9.86
C VAL A 71 6.33 1.17 9.33
N ASP A 72 7.04 2.15 9.93
CA ASP A 72 8.42 2.50 9.56
C ASP A 72 9.37 1.30 9.67
N GLU A 73 9.24 0.51 10.75
CA GLU A 73 10.04 -0.71 11.00
C GLU A 73 9.83 -1.75 9.88
N VAL A 74 8.57 -2.09 9.58
CA VAL A 74 8.22 -3.06 8.53
C VAL A 74 8.73 -2.59 7.16
N VAL A 75 8.50 -1.32 6.81
CA VAL A 75 8.96 -0.74 5.53
C VAL A 75 10.47 -0.80 5.41
N THR A 76 11.20 -0.41 6.47
CA THR A 76 12.67 -0.44 6.49
C THR A 76 13.19 -1.86 6.34
N THR A 77 12.63 -2.81 7.08
CA THR A 77 13.01 -4.22 7.01
C THR A 77 12.75 -4.79 5.62
N ALA A 78 11.54 -4.61 5.08
CA ALA A 78 11.18 -5.13 3.76
C ALA A 78 12.04 -4.52 2.65
N ARG A 79 12.28 -3.21 2.68
CA ARG A 79 13.13 -2.52 1.69
C ARG A 79 14.58 -2.96 1.76
N SER A 80 15.09 -3.30 2.95
CA SER A 80 16.44 -3.87 3.11
C SER A 80 16.59 -5.28 2.53
N MET A 81 15.48 -5.99 2.33
CA MET A 81 15.45 -7.34 1.77
C MET A 81 15.24 -7.34 0.26
N ARG A 82 14.42 -6.39 -0.26
CA ARG A 82 14.11 -6.29 -1.69
C ARG A 82 13.94 -4.85 -2.12
N ASP A 83 14.79 -4.41 -3.03
CA ASP A 83 14.77 -3.04 -3.58
C ASP A 83 13.61 -2.82 -4.58
N ASP A 84 13.16 -3.88 -5.27
CA ASP A 84 12.13 -3.83 -6.31
C ASP A 84 10.72 -4.15 -5.82
N LEU A 85 10.55 -4.46 -4.52
CA LEU A 85 9.26 -4.81 -3.94
C LEU A 85 8.29 -3.62 -4.01
N ILE A 86 7.08 -3.87 -4.49
CA ILE A 86 5.98 -2.90 -4.36
C ILE A 86 5.60 -2.82 -2.89
N LEU A 87 5.86 -1.67 -2.26
CA LEU A 87 5.53 -1.39 -0.88
C LEU A 87 4.45 -0.31 -0.82
N ILE A 88 3.28 -0.68 -0.34
CA ILE A 88 2.17 0.25 -0.09
C ILE A 88 1.96 0.33 1.41
N ALA A 89 1.95 1.52 1.96
CA ALA A 89 1.82 1.69 3.40
C ALA A 89 0.77 2.73 3.78
N ARG A 90 -0.03 2.38 4.78
CA ARG A 90 -0.92 3.33 5.46
C ARG A 90 -0.06 4.36 6.19
N ALA A 91 -0.35 5.64 6.01
CA ALA A 91 0.23 6.73 6.76
C ALA A 91 -0.83 7.37 7.65
N ARG A 92 -0.45 7.76 8.88
CA ARG A 92 -1.37 8.43 9.79
C ARG A 92 -1.76 9.82 9.27
N ASP A 93 -0.78 10.54 8.74
CA ASP A 93 -0.88 11.92 8.27
C ASP A 93 0.14 12.19 7.16
N ASP A 94 0.13 13.41 6.62
CA ASP A 94 1.00 13.84 5.53
C ASP A 94 2.49 13.78 5.91
N GLN A 95 2.85 14.13 7.15
CA GLN A 95 4.23 14.07 7.64
C GLN A 95 4.74 12.63 7.68
N HIS A 96 3.88 11.70 8.11
CA HIS A 96 4.19 10.28 8.06
C HIS A 96 4.32 9.77 6.62
N ALA A 97 3.46 10.22 5.70
CA ALA A 97 3.56 9.87 4.28
C ALA A 97 4.89 10.32 3.67
N ILE A 98 5.33 11.56 3.92
CA ILE A 98 6.63 12.09 3.48
C ILE A 98 7.76 11.22 4.01
N ARG A 99 7.72 10.85 5.29
CA ARG A 99 8.74 9.98 5.91
C ARG A 99 8.77 8.59 5.27
N LEU A 100 7.62 7.98 5.01
CA LEU A 100 7.50 6.67 4.35
C LEU A 100 8.07 6.69 2.93
N TYR A 101 7.80 7.73 2.15
CA TYR A 101 8.45 7.91 0.84
C TYR A 101 9.98 8.00 0.98
N GLY A 102 10.48 8.69 2.03
CA GLY A 102 11.91 8.74 2.36
C GLY A 102 12.50 7.38 2.77
N LEU A 103 11.69 6.47 3.29
CA LEU A 103 12.07 5.08 3.60
C LEU A 103 11.97 4.15 2.37
N GLY A 104 11.40 4.65 1.28
CA GLY A 104 11.36 3.94 0.00
C GLY A 104 10.07 3.16 -0.27
N VAL A 105 8.92 3.55 0.29
CA VAL A 105 7.63 2.98 -0.14
C VAL A 105 7.36 3.33 -1.60
N THR A 106 6.61 2.47 -2.27
CA THR A 106 6.09 2.75 -3.62
C THR A 106 4.95 3.75 -3.54
N ASP A 107 4.07 3.57 -2.55
CA ASP A 107 2.97 4.49 -2.28
C ASP A 107 2.66 4.57 -0.79
N ALA A 108 2.33 5.77 -0.31
CA ALA A 108 1.88 6.03 1.05
C ALA A 108 0.47 6.64 1.02
N VAL A 109 -0.44 6.08 1.81
CA VAL A 109 -1.85 6.48 1.85
C VAL A 109 -2.15 7.17 3.18
N PRO A 110 -2.13 8.53 3.23
CA PRO A 110 -2.42 9.26 4.46
C PRO A 110 -3.93 9.28 4.73
N GLU A 111 -4.32 8.79 5.92
CA GLU A 111 -5.73 8.64 6.29
C GLU A 111 -6.50 9.96 6.31
N THR A 112 -5.90 10.99 6.86
CA THR A 112 -6.55 12.31 6.97
C THR A 112 -6.83 12.91 5.61
N THR A 113 -5.89 12.79 4.67
CA THR A 113 -6.04 13.28 3.30
C THR A 113 -7.10 12.48 2.55
N GLU A 114 -7.08 11.14 2.63
CA GLU A 114 -8.07 10.30 1.94
C GLU A 114 -9.48 10.49 2.52
N ALA A 115 -9.63 10.60 3.84
CA ALA A 115 -10.92 10.91 4.45
C ALA A 115 -11.45 12.29 3.99
N SER A 116 -10.58 13.27 3.87
CA SER A 116 -10.96 14.62 3.38
C SER A 116 -11.39 14.59 1.92
N LEU A 117 -10.70 13.84 1.08
CA LEU A 117 -11.08 13.64 -0.33
C LEU A 117 -12.43 12.93 -0.45
N GLN A 118 -12.70 11.93 0.39
CA GLN A 118 -14.00 11.24 0.40
C GLN A 118 -15.13 12.18 0.84
N LEU A 119 -14.91 13.04 1.85
CA LEU A 119 -15.88 14.04 2.24
C LEU A 119 -16.15 15.04 1.13
N ALA A 120 -15.10 15.51 0.44
CA ALA A 120 -15.24 16.42 -0.68
C ALA A 120 -16.00 15.77 -1.86
N GLU A 121 -15.70 14.50 -2.18
CA GLU A 121 -16.39 13.71 -3.20
C GLU A 121 -17.89 13.65 -2.90
N ASN A 122 -18.27 13.18 -1.71
CA ASN A 122 -19.67 13.07 -1.32
C ASN A 122 -20.38 14.43 -1.37
N THR A 123 -19.73 15.48 -0.85
CA THR A 123 -20.30 16.84 -0.86
C THR A 123 -20.57 17.33 -2.28
N LEU A 124 -19.61 17.19 -3.19
CA LEU A 124 -19.77 17.65 -4.57
C LEU A 124 -20.87 16.89 -5.31
N VAL A 125 -20.96 15.59 -5.10
CA VAL A 125 -22.01 14.74 -5.69
C VAL A 125 -23.38 15.16 -5.18
N ASP A 126 -23.54 15.38 -3.87
CA ASP A 126 -24.79 15.79 -3.24
C ASP A 126 -25.23 17.21 -3.67
N LEU A 127 -24.26 18.06 -4.02
CA LEU A 127 -24.52 19.38 -4.64
C LEU A 127 -24.87 19.32 -6.13
N GLY A 128 -24.94 18.13 -6.72
CA GLY A 128 -25.34 17.90 -8.10
C GLY A 128 -24.21 18.00 -9.14
N VAL A 129 -22.94 18.03 -8.72
CA VAL A 129 -21.82 17.98 -9.66
C VAL A 129 -21.78 16.57 -10.31
N PRO A 130 -21.68 16.44 -11.64
CA PRO A 130 -21.62 15.15 -12.30
C PRO A 130 -20.49 14.25 -11.75
N MET A 131 -20.82 13.02 -11.40
CA MET A 131 -19.91 12.06 -10.77
C MET A 131 -18.58 11.91 -11.53
N GLY A 132 -18.59 11.88 -12.86
CA GLY A 132 -17.38 11.77 -13.69
C GLY A 132 -16.39 12.94 -13.47
N LEU A 133 -16.90 14.16 -13.32
CA LEU A 133 -16.08 15.35 -13.03
C LEU A 133 -15.54 15.31 -11.61
N VAL A 134 -16.34 14.86 -10.64
CA VAL A 134 -15.92 14.72 -9.25
C VAL A 134 -14.80 13.70 -9.13
N LEU A 135 -14.94 12.52 -9.71
CA LEU A 135 -13.91 11.48 -9.71
C LEU A 135 -12.60 11.96 -10.36
N ALA A 136 -12.70 12.65 -11.51
CA ALA A 136 -11.52 13.23 -12.17
C ALA A 136 -10.79 14.21 -11.25
N SER A 137 -11.51 15.11 -10.59
CA SER A 137 -10.95 16.11 -9.66
C SER A 137 -10.30 15.44 -8.44
N VAL A 138 -10.92 14.42 -7.87
CA VAL A 138 -10.38 13.66 -6.72
C VAL A 138 -9.10 12.94 -7.13
N HIS A 139 -9.06 12.28 -8.29
CA HIS A 139 -7.86 11.62 -8.78
C HIS A 139 -6.71 12.61 -9.05
N GLU A 140 -7.01 13.73 -9.67
CA GLU A 140 -6.02 14.79 -9.89
C GLU A 140 -5.45 15.31 -8.56
N ARG A 141 -6.30 15.51 -7.56
CA ARG A 141 -5.87 15.97 -6.23
C ARG A 141 -4.99 14.93 -5.53
N ARG A 142 -5.32 13.63 -5.60
CA ARG A 142 -4.45 12.55 -5.10
C ARG A 142 -3.07 12.58 -5.72
N ASP A 143 -3.00 12.76 -7.05
CA ASP A 143 -1.71 12.83 -7.75
C ASP A 143 -0.90 14.07 -7.36
N GLN A 144 -1.55 15.20 -7.13
CA GLN A 144 -0.90 16.41 -6.65
C GLN A 144 -0.30 16.20 -5.25
N PHE A 145 -1.04 15.60 -4.32
CA PHE A 145 -0.53 15.27 -2.98
C PHE A 145 0.64 14.30 -3.05
N ARG A 146 0.51 13.22 -3.82
CA ARG A 146 1.61 12.25 -4.02
C ARG A 146 2.88 12.91 -4.50
N LYS A 147 2.79 13.77 -5.53
CA LYS A 147 3.94 14.52 -6.05
C LYS A 147 4.53 15.48 -5.01
N ALA A 148 3.69 16.16 -4.24
CA ALA A 148 4.11 17.05 -3.18
C ALA A 148 4.88 16.30 -2.08
N PHE A 149 4.37 15.16 -1.60
CA PHE A 149 5.03 14.33 -0.59
C PHE A 149 6.38 13.79 -1.08
N GLN A 150 6.44 13.29 -2.32
CA GLN A 150 7.69 12.81 -2.92
C GLN A 150 8.70 13.96 -3.12
N SER A 151 8.22 15.17 -3.42
CA SER A 151 9.08 16.35 -3.57
C SER A 151 9.62 16.89 -2.25
N ALA A 152 8.91 16.68 -1.17
CA ALA A 152 9.32 17.09 0.17
C ALA A 152 10.43 16.22 0.79
N ILE A 153 10.80 15.09 0.16
CA ILE A 153 11.90 14.24 0.62
C ILE A 153 13.22 14.99 0.44
N PRO A 154 14.08 15.07 1.49
CA PRO A 154 15.42 15.63 1.38
C PRO A 154 16.23 14.96 0.25
N ILE A 155 16.97 15.76 -0.53
CA ILE A 155 17.72 15.30 -1.72
C ILE A 155 18.68 14.14 -1.40
N GLU A 156 19.25 14.12 -0.19
CA GLU A 156 20.16 13.08 0.28
C GLU A 156 19.51 11.68 0.35
N ARG A 157 18.18 11.61 0.44
CA ARG A 157 17.41 10.34 0.47
C ARG A 157 16.74 10.01 -0.86
N ARG A 158 16.70 10.94 -1.83
CA ARG A 158 16.11 10.72 -3.16
C ARG A 158 16.92 9.77 -4.05
N ASN A 159 18.21 9.59 -3.78
CA ASN A 159 19.12 8.82 -4.64
C ASN A 159 19.13 7.30 -4.41
N ARG A 160 18.15 6.74 -3.71
CA ARG A 160 17.93 5.29 -3.79
C ARG A 160 17.00 5.00 -4.98
N PRO A 161 17.54 4.44 -6.08
CA PRO A 161 16.72 4.17 -7.26
C PRO A 161 15.70 3.08 -6.93
N SER A 162 14.44 3.44 -6.76
CA SER A 162 13.37 2.44 -6.80
C SER A 162 13.24 1.97 -8.25
N ARG A 163 13.87 0.86 -8.57
CA ARG A 163 13.79 0.19 -9.87
C ARG A 163 12.36 -0.24 -10.22
N ALA A 164 11.44 -0.23 -9.27
CA ALA A 164 10.04 -0.66 -9.43
C ALA A 164 9.26 0.18 -10.45
N LEU A 165 9.50 1.48 -10.56
CA LEU A 165 8.76 2.35 -11.48
C LEU A 165 9.05 2.09 -12.98
N ARG A 166 10.18 1.44 -13.31
CA ARG A 166 10.52 1.16 -14.72
C ARG A 166 9.86 -0.09 -15.29
N ARG A 167 9.26 -0.93 -14.46
CA ARG A 167 8.71 -2.22 -14.90
C ARG A 167 7.22 -2.18 -15.24
N THR A 168 6.48 -1.22 -14.70
CA THR A 168 5.03 -1.05 -14.98
C THR A 168 4.74 -0.44 -16.36
N LEU A 169 5.75 0.07 -17.07
CA LEU A 169 5.62 0.67 -18.41
C LEU A 169 6.04 -0.26 -19.56
N ARG A 170 6.31 -1.54 -19.32
CA ARG A 170 6.49 -2.47 -20.41
C ARG A 170 5.15 -3.05 -20.83
N PRO A 171 4.67 -2.78 -22.05
CA PRO A 171 3.49 -3.46 -22.59
C PRO A 171 3.79 -4.96 -22.64
N ALA A 172 2.77 -5.78 -22.31
CA ALA A 172 2.85 -7.23 -22.44
C ALA A 172 3.31 -7.57 -23.86
N ARG A 173 4.41 -8.34 -24.00
CA ARG A 173 4.74 -8.96 -25.29
C ARG A 173 3.60 -9.92 -25.63
N ILE A 174 2.90 -9.62 -26.70
CA ILE A 174 2.02 -10.57 -27.35
C ILE A 174 2.96 -11.48 -28.15
N ASP A 175 3.16 -12.70 -27.69
CA ASP A 175 3.86 -13.71 -28.49
C ASP A 175 2.96 -14.08 -29.68
N PRO A 176 3.48 -14.12 -30.92
CA PRO A 176 2.69 -14.57 -32.06
C PRO A 176 2.35 -16.05 -31.90
N ALA A 177 1.12 -16.42 -32.28
CA ALA A 177 0.65 -17.78 -32.27
C ALA A 177 1.54 -18.67 -33.15
N PRO A 178 1.81 -19.93 -32.77
CA PRO A 178 2.51 -20.86 -33.64
C PRO A 178 1.62 -21.23 -34.83
N GLU A 179 2.22 -21.25 -36.02
CA GLU A 179 1.63 -21.77 -37.27
C GLU A 179 1.39 -23.29 -37.21
#